data_06e0209ad9de8591eb6e83eb24e71aed
#
_entry.id   06e0209ad9de8591eb6e83eb24e71aed
#
_cell.length_a   1.000
_cell.length_b   1.000
_cell.length_c   1.000
_cell.angle_alpha   90.00
_cell.angle_beta   90.00
_cell.angle_gamma   90.00
#
_symmetry.space_group_name_H-M   'P 1'
#
loop_
_entity.id
_entity.type
_entity.pdbx_description
1 polymer ?
#
loop_
_entity_poly.entity_id
_entity_poly.type
_entity_poly.pdbx_seq_one_letter_code
_entity_poly.pdbx_strand_id
1 'polypeptide(L)'
;MRDTRGTPVTDFDPIASATTKVADNREPAFVHESDHQEAGSRLDGFRSRSGGKGPNVVIVLMDDVGWGDFGCYGGGIAVGAATPNIDALAQRGLRLTSAYSEPSCTPSRATLLTGRLPMRHGLQRPPMYGEGGGLEGEITLAELLSAQGYVTQCVGKWHLGENQQSQPQHVGFDDFYGFLSVSDMYTEWRDPYFFPEIVYSKARTEWVENQPFNKSFVHAERGGDLTEVEEVTIPVLSELDQRWCEYSEAFIRRMAGGDEPFLLYHNTRGAHFDNYPHESFLGVSPAKHPYKDTIIELDSIVGR
;
A
#
# COMPACT_ATOMS: atom_id res chain seq x y z
N MET A 1 -19.65 32.08 4.05
CA MET A 1 -19.32 31.60 2.70
C MET A 1 -20.39 30.60 2.27
N ARG A 2 -20.65 30.44 0.97
CA ARG A 2 -21.51 29.37 0.45
C ARG A 2 -20.67 28.48 -0.46
N ASP A 3 -20.95 27.18 -0.46
CA ASP A 3 -20.32 26.26 -1.40
C ASP A 3 -20.76 26.55 -2.85
N THR A 4 -20.17 25.88 -3.82
CA THR A 4 -20.49 26.07 -5.25
C THR A 4 -21.94 25.72 -5.61
N ARG A 5 -22.72 25.15 -4.68
CA ARG A 5 -24.13 24.78 -4.80
C ARG A 5 -25.03 25.76 -4.06
N GLY A 6 -24.47 26.85 -3.47
CA GLY A 6 -25.21 27.86 -2.73
C GLY A 6 -25.55 27.49 -1.29
N THR A 7 -25.04 26.38 -0.78
CA THR A 7 -25.26 25.91 0.59
C THR A 7 -24.44 26.78 1.56
N PRO A 8 -25.02 27.27 2.68
CA PRO A 8 -24.23 27.97 3.68
C PRO A 8 -23.19 27.03 4.26
N VAL A 9 -21.92 27.38 4.16
CA VAL A 9 -20.86 26.71 4.92
C VAL A 9 -20.97 27.24 6.34
N THR A 10 -21.69 26.55 7.19
CA THR A 10 -22.01 26.99 8.56
C THR A 10 -20.91 26.66 9.57
N ASP A 11 -20.02 25.72 9.23
CA ASP A 11 -18.85 25.41 10.05
C ASP A 11 -17.69 25.13 9.10
N PHE A 12 -16.56 25.78 9.35
CA PHE A 12 -15.30 25.38 8.77
C PHE A 12 -14.97 24.02 9.39
N ASP A 13 -15.34 22.94 8.70
CA ASP A 13 -14.84 21.61 9.02
C ASP A 13 -13.36 21.58 8.58
N PRO A 14 -12.40 21.66 9.51
CA PRO A 14 -10.99 21.55 9.18
C PRO A 14 -10.63 20.18 8.59
N ILE A 15 -11.55 19.23 8.67
CA ILE A 15 -11.44 17.86 8.12
C ILE A 15 -12.13 17.83 6.74
N ALA A 16 -11.77 18.78 5.88
CA ALA A 16 -12.16 18.70 4.48
C ALA A 16 -11.57 17.42 3.86
N SER A 17 -12.30 16.81 2.93
CA SER A 17 -11.84 15.62 2.20
C SER A 17 -10.37 15.76 1.77
N ALA A 18 -9.55 14.74 2.05
CA ALA A 18 -8.18 14.66 1.56
C ALA A 18 -8.12 14.61 0.02
N THR A 19 -9.25 14.34 -0.62
CA THR A 19 -9.37 14.25 -2.07
C THR A 19 -9.82 15.58 -2.66
N THR A 20 -8.95 16.20 -3.44
CA THR A 20 -9.30 17.38 -4.25
C THR A 20 -9.62 16.94 -5.67
N LYS A 21 -10.88 16.63 -5.95
CA LYS A 21 -11.30 16.27 -7.31
C LYS A 21 -11.29 17.48 -8.21
N VAL A 22 -10.52 17.43 -9.27
CA VAL A 22 -10.60 18.33 -10.42
C VAL A 22 -11.75 17.82 -11.30
N ALA A 23 -12.53 18.73 -11.90
CA ALA A 23 -13.74 18.40 -12.66
C ALA A 23 -13.58 17.17 -13.57
N ASP A 24 -14.62 16.33 -13.62
CA ASP A 24 -14.63 15.00 -14.27
C ASP A 24 -14.22 14.97 -15.75
N ASN A 25 -14.29 16.11 -16.44
CA ASN A 25 -14.01 16.20 -17.87
C ASN A 25 -12.62 16.79 -18.21
N ARG A 26 -11.71 16.89 -17.26
CA ARG A 26 -10.37 17.46 -17.50
C ARG A 26 -9.34 16.48 -18.00
N GLU A 27 -9.67 15.21 -18.10
CA GLU A 27 -8.80 14.27 -18.78
C GLU A 27 -8.93 14.44 -20.28
N PRO A 28 -7.86 14.76 -21.00
CA PRO A 28 -7.93 14.78 -22.45
C PRO A 28 -8.22 13.35 -22.92
N ALA A 29 -9.31 13.17 -23.62
CA ALA A 29 -9.63 11.92 -24.31
C ALA A 29 -8.73 11.79 -25.56
N PHE A 30 -7.43 11.67 -25.37
CA PHE A 30 -6.52 11.31 -26.45
C PHE A 30 -6.61 9.79 -26.68
N VAL A 31 -7.29 9.42 -27.74
CA VAL A 31 -7.26 8.05 -28.22
C VAL A 31 -6.12 7.95 -29.22
N HIS A 32 -5.01 7.33 -28.81
CA HIS A 32 -3.92 6.95 -29.71
C HIS A 32 -4.28 5.59 -30.33
N GLU A 33 -5.04 5.59 -31.41
CA GLU A 33 -5.53 4.36 -32.04
C GLU A 33 -4.41 3.38 -32.44
N SER A 34 -3.28 3.92 -32.91
CA SER A 34 -2.09 3.10 -33.23
C SER A 34 -1.55 2.36 -32.02
N ASP A 35 -1.49 3.03 -30.87
CA ASP A 35 -0.96 2.46 -29.64
C ASP A 35 -1.92 1.41 -29.06
N HIS A 36 -3.24 1.64 -29.17
CA HIS A 36 -4.26 0.65 -28.84
C HIS A 36 -4.18 -0.61 -29.70
N GLN A 37 -3.99 -0.46 -31.02
CA GLN A 37 -3.82 -1.59 -31.93
C GLN A 37 -2.54 -2.36 -31.64
N GLU A 38 -1.43 -1.67 -31.40
CA GLU A 38 -0.17 -2.32 -31.03
C GLU A 38 -0.28 -3.05 -29.68
N ALA A 39 -0.85 -2.41 -28.66
CA ALA A 39 -1.10 -3.03 -27.37
C ALA A 39 -2.00 -4.27 -27.49
N GLY A 40 -3.09 -4.18 -28.27
CA GLY A 40 -3.97 -5.31 -28.57
C GLY A 40 -3.22 -6.47 -29.20
N SER A 41 -2.42 -6.21 -30.25
CA SER A 41 -1.61 -7.23 -30.92
C SER A 41 -0.59 -7.89 -30.01
N ARG A 42 0.05 -7.12 -29.12
CA ARG A 42 1.01 -7.65 -28.12
C ARG A 42 0.30 -8.53 -27.09
N LEU A 43 -0.87 -8.13 -26.62
CA LEU A 43 -1.70 -8.91 -25.68
C LEU A 43 -2.18 -10.21 -26.31
N ASP A 44 -2.63 -10.19 -27.56
CA ASP A 44 -3.06 -11.39 -28.27
C ASP A 44 -1.90 -12.36 -28.51
N GLY A 45 -0.73 -11.82 -28.85
CA GLY A 45 0.50 -12.60 -28.95
C GLY A 45 0.92 -13.21 -27.61
N PHE A 46 0.75 -12.50 -26.50
CA PHE A 46 0.98 -13.03 -25.17
C PHE A 46 -0.02 -14.13 -24.82
N ARG A 47 -1.32 -13.87 -24.97
CA ARG A 47 -2.40 -14.84 -24.74
C ARG A 47 -2.19 -16.14 -25.51
N SER A 48 -1.79 -16.05 -26.78
CA SER A 48 -1.51 -17.23 -27.60
C SER A 48 -0.36 -18.07 -27.06
N ARG A 49 0.71 -17.42 -26.57
CA ARG A 49 1.87 -18.12 -25.99
C ARG A 49 1.60 -18.72 -24.60
N SER A 50 0.75 -18.08 -23.80
CA SER A 50 0.39 -18.52 -22.46
C SER A 50 -0.78 -19.51 -22.41
N GLY A 51 -1.30 -19.96 -23.55
CA GLY A 51 -2.50 -20.80 -23.60
C GLY A 51 -3.75 -20.12 -23.09
N GLY A 52 -3.80 -18.80 -23.17
CA GLY A 52 -4.94 -17.98 -22.72
C GLY A 52 -4.89 -17.56 -21.25
N LYS A 53 -3.93 -18.08 -20.48
CA LYS A 53 -3.77 -17.73 -19.05
C LYS A 53 -3.03 -16.39 -18.90
N GLY A 54 -3.50 -15.52 -18.02
CA GLY A 54 -2.77 -14.35 -17.59
C GLY A 54 -1.60 -14.72 -16.66
N PRO A 55 -0.56 -13.88 -16.53
CA PRO A 55 0.51 -14.11 -15.56
C PRO A 55 0.01 -13.84 -14.14
N ASN A 56 0.56 -14.55 -13.16
CA ASN A 56 0.43 -14.12 -11.78
C ASN A 56 1.19 -12.80 -11.58
N VAL A 57 0.63 -11.91 -10.79
CA VAL A 57 1.20 -10.60 -10.49
C VAL A 57 1.43 -10.50 -8.99
N VAL A 58 2.68 -10.29 -8.59
CA VAL A 58 3.06 -10.02 -7.20
C VAL A 58 3.70 -8.64 -7.16
N ILE A 59 3.13 -7.75 -6.39
CA ILE A 59 3.67 -6.41 -6.12
C ILE A 59 4.07 -6.38 -4.65
N VAL A 60 5.36 -6.22 -4.38
CA VAL A 60 5.87 -5.94 -3.04
C VAL A 60 6.20 -4.46 -2.96
N LEU A 61 5.40 -3.72 -2.21
CA LEU A 61 5.59 -2.28 -2.02
C LEU A 61 6.17 -2.02 -0.63
N MET A 62 7.40 -1.54 -0.62
CA MET A 62 8.11 -1.18 0.60
C MET A 62 7.94 0.31 0.90
N ASP A 63 7.75 0.64 2.17
CA ASP A 63 7.45 2.00 2.61
C ASP A 63 8.72 2.73 3.07
N ASP A 64 8.94 3.94 2.56
CA ASP A 64 10.05 4.85 2.91
C ASP A 64 11.46 4.25 2.74
N VAL A 65 11.65 3.39 1.73
CA VAL A 65 12.98 2.88 1.38
C VAL A 65 13.66 3.82 0.38
N GLY A 66 14.88 4.24 0.70
CA GLY A 66 15.67 5.10 -0.16
C GLY A 66 16.25 4.34 -1.37
N TRP A 67 16.43 5.05 -2.48
CA TRP A 67 17.06 4.53 -3.70
C TRP A 67 18.38 3.79 -3.43
N GLY A 68 19.22 4.38 -2.56
CA GLY A 68 20.54 3.85 -2.24
C GLY A 68 20.56 2.82 -1.10
N ASP A 69 19.43 2.28 -0.64
CA ASP A 69 19.43 1.28 0.42
C ASP A 69 19.72 -0.13 -0.10
N PHE A 70 19.31 -0.45 -1.33
CA PHE A 70 19.52 -1.77 -1.91
C PHE A 70 20.87 -1.90 -2.64
N GLY A 71 21.49 -3.08 -2.54
CA GLY A 71 22.76 -3.38 -3.20
C GLY A 71 22.70 -3.22 -4.72
N CYS A 72 21.62 -3.64 -5.37
CA CYS A 72 21.41 -3.51 -6.79
C CYS A 72 21.39 -2.05 -7.30
N TYR A 73 21.19 -1.08 -6.41
CA TYR A 73 21.28 0.37 -6.70
C TYR A 73 22.52 1.03 -6.11
N GLY A 74 23.49 0.23 -5.62
CA GLY A 74 24.77 0.72 -5.14
C GLY A 74 24.88 0.87 -3.62
N GLY A 75 23.83 0.51 -2.85
CA GLY A 75 23.81 0.50 -1.41
C GLY A 75 24.14 -0.86 -0.79
N GLY A 76 23.18 -1.45 -0.13
CA GLY A 76 23.34 -2.77 0.49
C GLY A 76 24.35 -2.76 1.63
N ILE A 77 25.33 -3.67 1.58
CA ILE A 77 26.37 -3.76 2.61
C ILE A 77 27.18 -2.46 2.78
N ALA A 78 27.34 -1.69 1.69
CA ALA A 78 28.08 -0.43 1.72
C ALA A 78 27.41 0.65 2.59
N VAL A 79 26.08 0.55 2.78
CA VAL A 79 25.29 1.44 3.64
C VAL A 79 24.79 0.75 4.91
N GLY A 80 25.34 -0.43 5.22
CA GLY A 80 25.11 -1.12 6.48
C GLY A 80 23.92 -2.09 6.52
N ALA A 81 23.35 -2.45 5.34
CA ALA A 81 22.27 -3.47 5.24
C ALA A 81 22.46 -4.31 3.97
N ALA A 82 22.86 -5.56 4.10
CA ALA A 82 22.96 -6.47 2.94
C ALA A 82 21.56 -6.84 2.41
N THR A 83 21.38 -6.82 1.09
CA THR A 83 20.10 -7.13 0.42
C THR A 83 20.27 -8.19 -0.68
N PRO A 84 20.79 -9.39 -0.34
CA PRO A 84 21.15 -10.39 -1.33
C PRO A 84 19.98 -10.95 -2.13
N ASN A 85 18.77 -11.02 -1.55
CA ASN A 85 17.59 -11.55 -2.22
C ASN A 85 17.06 -10.58 -3.27
N ILE A 86 16.92 -9.30 -2.91
CA ILE A 86 16.52 -8.22 -3.83
C ILE A 86 17.57 -8.07 -4.94
N ASP A 87 18.87 -8.15 -4.60
CA ASP A 87 19.96 -8.07 -5.58
C ASP A 87 19.92 -9.25 -6.57
N ALA A 88 19.63 -10.46 -6.08
CA ALA A 88 19.46 -11.62 -6.93
C ALA A 88 18.22 -11.54 -7.83
N LEU A 89 17.11 -10.96 -7.32
CA LEU A 89 15.92 -10.68 -8.12
C LEU A 89 16.25 -9.68 -9.25
N ALA A 90 16.94 -8.60 -8.92
CA ALA A 90 17.36 -7.59 -9.89
C ALA A 90 18.29 -8.15 -10.97
N GLN A 91 19.18 -9.09 -10.62
CA GLN A 91 20.08 -9.76 -11.58
C GLN A 91 19.33 -10.68 -12.54
N ARG A 92 18.24 -11.31 -12.12
CA ARG A 92 17.43 -12.22 -12.95
C ARG A 92 16.30 -11.54 -13.69
N GLY A 93 15.97 -10.29 -13.31
CA GLY A 93 14.86 -9.53 -13.83
C GLY A 93 15.28 -8.26 -14.55
N LEU A 94 14.40 -7.27 -14.52
CA LEU A 94 14.63 -5.94 -15.06
C LEU A 94 14.79 -4.94 -13.92
N ARG A 95 15.91 -4.25 -13.90
CA ARG A 95 16.16 -3.14 -12.98
C ARG A 95 15.84 -1.81 -13.67
N LEU A 96 14.86 -1.08 -13.14
CA LEU A 96 14.48 0.23 -13.63
C LEU A 96 15.38 1.30 -12.98
N THR A 97 16.14 2.03 -13.78
CA THR A 97 17.08 3.06 -13.31
C THR A 97 16.47 4.46 -13.24
N SER A 98 15.27 4.64 -13.77
CA SER A 98 14.58 5.93 -13.85
C SER A 98 13.08 5.75 -13.60
N ALA A 99 12.73 4.94 -12.59
CA ALA A 99 11.36 4.83 -12.11
C ALA A 99 11.20 5.70 -10.85
N TYR A 100 10.18 6.55 -10.84
CA TYR A 100 9.95 7.51 -9.78
C TYR A 100 8.57 7.28 -9.16
N SER A 101 8.52 7.32 -7.83
CA SER A 101 7.28 7.39 -7.07
C SER A 101 6.82 8.84 -6.90
N GLU A 102 5.62 9.03 -6.41
CA GLU A 102 5.15 10.32 -5.93
C GLU A 102 5.85 10.69 -4.60
N PRO A 103 5.77 11.95 -4.16
CA PRO A 103 6.55 12.42 -3.00
C PRO A 103 6.05 11.91 -1.63
N SER A 104 4.97 11.13 -1.58
CA SER A 104 4.41 10.58 -0.34
C SER A 104 3.74 9.23 -0.58
N CYS A 105 3.50 8.47 0.51
CA CYS A 105 2.93 7.12 0.46
C CYS A 105 1.54 7.05 -0.19
N THR A 106 0.59 7.86 0.21
CA THR A 106 -0.77 7.83 -0.35
C THR A 106 -0.81 8.20 -1.83
N PRO A 107 -0.22 9.31 -2.31
CA PRO A 107 -0.20 9.58 -3.74
C PRO A 107 0.49 8.48 -4.54
N SER A 108 1.61 7.92 -4.07
CA SER A 108 2.32 6.83 -4.75
C SER A 108 1.47 5.56 -4.88
N ARG A 109 0.80 5.16 -3.79
CA ARG A 109 -0.10 3.99 -3.78
C ARG A 109 -1.30 4.19 -4.68
N ALA A 110 -1.92 5.37 -4.64
CA ALA A 110 -3.05 5.72 -5.50
C ALA A 110 -2.63 5.73 -6.98
N THR A 111 -1.51 6.36 -7.32
CA THR A 111 -0.96 6.36 -8.69
C THR A 111 -0.68 4.93 -9.17
N LEU A 112 -0.07 4.08 -8.33
CA LEU A 112 0.20 2.67 -8.67
C LEU A 112 -1.07 1.89 -8.96
N LEU A 113 -2.11 2.05 -8.14
CA LEU A 113 -3.36 1.29 -8.28
C LEU A 113 -4.30 1.83 -9.36
N THR A 114 -4.25 3.14 -9.67
CA THR A 114 -5.17 3.76 -10.64
C THR A 114 -4.52 4.04 -11.99
N GLY A 115 -3.19 4.03 -12.08
CA GLY A 115 -2.45 4.48 -13.27
C GLY A 115 -2.60 5.98 -13.54
N ARG A 116 -3.11 6.77 -12.58
CA ARG A 116 -3.39 8.20 -12.70
C ARG A 116 -2.50 9.00 -11.78
N LEU A 117 -2.07 10.19 -12.23
CA LEU A 117 -1.27 11.10 -11.40
C LEU A 117 -2.12 11.72 -10.26
N PRO A 118 -1.50 12.16 -9.15
CA PRO A 118 -2.20 12.72 -7.99
C PRO A 118 -3.14 13.89 -8.32
N MET A 119 -2.77 14.69 -9.32
CA MET A 119 -3.63 15.76 -9.81
C MET A 119 -4.93 15.27 -10.47
N ARG A 120 -4.99 13.99 -10.86
CA ARG A 120 -6.13 13.37 -11.52
C ARG A 120 -7.05 12.63 -10.56
N HIS A 121 -6.49 11.76 -9.71
CA HIS A 121 -7.27 11.05 -8.70
C HIS A 121 -7.52 11.91 -7.44
N GLY A 122 -6.85 13.04 -7.27
CA GLY A 122 -7.08 14.03 -6.20
C GLY A 122 -6.40 13.72 -4.87
N LEU A 123 -5.84 12.53 -4.67
CA LEU A 123 -5.13 12.15 -3.44
C LEU A 123 -3.69 12.70 -3.48
N GLN A 124 -3.52 13.97 -3.09
CA GLN A 124 -2.22 14.64 -3.12
C GLN A 124 -1.45 14.51 -1.80
N ARG A 125 -2.12 14.12 -0.74
CA ARG A 125 -1.57 13.88 0.60
C ARG A 125 -2.32 12.72 1.29
N PRO A 126 -1.75 12.13 2.33
CA PRO A 126 -2.46 11.19 3.16
C PRO A 126 -3.73 11.78 3.78
N PRO A 127 -4.87 11.06 3.77
CA PRO A 127 -5.97 11.38 4.66
C PRO A 127 -5.53 11.18 6.12
N MET A 128 -5.93 12.09 7.00
CA MET A 128 -5.53 12.08 8.39
C MET A 128 -6.75 11.95 9.31
N TYR A 129 -6.64 11.16 10.36
CA TYR A 129 -7.61 11.09 11.45
C TYR A 129 -9.08 10.93 11.00
N GLY A 130 -9.35 10.04 10.06
CA GLY A 130 -10.71 9.81 9.58
C GLY A 130 -11.24 10.88 8.60
N GLU A 131 -10.35 11.69 8.03
CA GLU A 131 -10.75 12.55 6.91
C GLU A 131 -11.48 11.75 5.84
N GLY A 132 -12.57 12.32 5.33
CA GLY A 132 -13.29 11.74 4.21
C GLY A 132 -12.47 11.74 2.91
N GLY A 133 -12.85 10.88 2.02
CA GLY A 133 -12.17 10.70 0.74
C GLY A 133 -11.14 9.58 0.75
N GLY A 134 -10.69 9.23 -0.43
CA GLY A 134 -9.80 8.10 -0.68
C GLY A 134 -9.94 7.66 -2.12
N LEU A 135 -9.85 6.37 -2.38
CA LEU A 135 -10.02 5.80 -3.73
C LEU A 135 -11.48 5.65 -4.16
N GLU A 136 -12.44 6.17 -3.41
CA GLU A 136 -13.86 6.09 -3.79
C GLU A 136 -14.12 6.63 -5.21
N GLY A 137 -14.75 5.81 -6.04
CA GLY A 137 -15.08 6.17 -7.42
C GLY A 137 -13.88 6.16 -8.40
N GLU A 138 -12.70 5.73 -7.96
CA GLU A 138 -11.57 5.44 -8.84
C GLU A 138 -11.62 3.97 -9.28
N ILE A 139 -11.23 3.70 -10.52
CA ILE A 139 -11.06 2.34 -11.03
C ILE A 139 -9.64 1.89 -10.69
N THR A 140 -9.53 0.77 -9.98
CA THR A 140 -8.24 0.24 -9.55
C THR A 140 -7.73 -0.89 -10.43
N LEU A 141 -6.42 -1.14 -10.38
CA LEU A 141 -5.80 -2.32 -10.99
C LEU A 141 -6.44 -3.63 -10.48
N ALA A 142 -6.83 -3.67 -9.20
CA ALA A 142 -7.48 -4.84 -8.62
C ALA A 142 -8.87 -5.09 -9.24
N GLU A 143 -9.68 -4.05 -9.44
CA GLU A 143 -10.98 -4.16 -10.13
C GLU A 143 -10.81 -4.62 -11.57
N LEU A 144 -9.87 -4.04 -12.31
CA LEU A 144 -9.60 -4.40 -13.69
C LEU A 144 -9.17 -5.87 -13.83
N LEU A 145 -8.26 -6.32 -12.97
CA LEU A 145 -7.78 -7.71 -12.99
C LEU A 145 -8.86 -8.68 -12.50
N SER A 146 -9.60 -8.33 -11.44
CA SER A 146 -10.74 -9.13 -10.98
C SER A 146 -11.79 -9.33 -12.10
N ALA A 147 -12.10 -8.29 -12.87
CA ALA A 147 -12.99 -8.38 -14.03
C ALA A 147 -12.44 -9.31 -15.15
N GLN A 148 -11.14 -9.62 -15.12
CA GLN A 148 -10.48 -10.58 -16.01
C GLN A 148 -10.29 -11.97 -15.39
N GLY A 149 -10.91 -12.25 -14.24
CA GLY A 149 -10.88 -13.54 -13.58
C GLY A 149 -9.66 -13.77 -12.69
N TYR A 150 -8.96 -12.71 -12.29
CA TYR A 150 -7.90 -12.81 -11.28
C TYR A 150 -8.48 -12.91 -9.87
N VAL A 151 -7.89 -13.74 -9.03
CA VAL A 151 -8.09 -13.70 -7.58
C VAL A 151 -7.15 -12.65 -7.01
N THR A 152 -7.68 -11.72 -6.21
CA THR A 152 -6.95 -10.51 -5.80
C THR A 152 -6.81 -10.43 -4.27
N GLN A 153 -5.60 -10.30 -3.78
CA GLN A 153 -5.31 -10.14 -2.35
C GLN A 153 -4.52 -8.86 -2.08
N CYS A 154 -4.95 -8.11 -1.06
CA CYS A 154 -4.21 -6.98 -0.49
C CYS A 154 -3.73 -7.34 0.93
N VAL A 155 -2.45 -7.17 1.20
CA VAL A 155 -1.85 -7.44 2.50
C VAL A 155 -1.06 -6.23 2.98
N GLY A 156 -1.18 -5.89 4.26
CA GLY A 156 -0.38 -4.88 4.92
C GLY A 156 -0.97 -3.47 4.90
N LYS A 157 -0.12 -2.46 4.75
CA LYS A 157 -0.51 -1.04 4.81
C LYS A 157 -1.37 -0.64 3.61
N TRP A 158 -2.58 -0.13 3.88
CA TRP A 158 -3.45 0.42 2.85
C TRP A 158 -3.17 1.90 2.55
N HIS A 159 -3.51 2.78 3.46
CA HIS A 159 -3.30 4.24 3.43
C HIS A 159 -3.92 4.97 2.23
N LEU A 160 -5.10 4.52 1.77
CA LEU A 160 -5.82 5.08 0.62
C LEU A 160 -7.28 5.44 0.91
N GLY A 161 -7.57 5.72 2.18
CA GLY A 161 -8.89 6.05 2.69
C GLY A 161 -9.43 5.00 3.67
N GLU A 162 -10.08 5.50 4.71
CA GLU A 162 -10.65 4.67 5.79
C GLU A 162 -12.16 4.50 5.63
N ASN A 163 -12.81 5.38 4.85
CA ASN A 163 -14.23 5.28 4.52
C ASN A 163 -14.52 4.00 3.73
N GLN A 164 -15.69 3.41 3.97
CA GLN A 164 -16.07 2.10 3.43
C GLN A 164 -15.82 1.98 1.91
N GLN A 165 -16.17 3.01 1.14
CA GLN A 165 -16.04 3.00 -0.32
C GLN A 165 -14.59 3.01 -0.82
N SER A 166 -13.63 3.33 0.05
CA SER A 166 -12.20 3.36 -0.27
C SER A 166 -11.43 2.18 0.31
N GLN A 167 -12.07 1.32 1.10
CA GLN A 167 -11.42 0.16 1.71
C GLN A 167 -11.08 -0.91 0.66
N PRO A 168 -10.02 -1.70 0.85
CA PRO A 168 -9.53 -2.66 -0.16
C PRO A 168 -10.61 -3.59 -0.72
N GLN A 169 -11.44 -4.15 0.15
CA GLN A 169 -12.50 -5.10 -0.20
C GLN A 169 -13.66 -4.46 -1.00
N HIS A 170 -13.70 -3.12 -1.08
CA HIS A 170 -14.69 -2.38 -1.86
C HIS A 170 -14.11 -1.77 -3.17
N VAL A 171 -12.79 -1.85 -3.34
CA VAL A 171 -12.09 -1.32 -4.53
C VAL A 171 -11.34 -2.42 -5.30
N GLY A 172 -11.88 -3.63 -5.30
CA GLY A 172 -11.48 -4.69 -6.22
C GLY A 172 -10.68 -5.85 -5.62
N PHE A 173 -10.33 -5.83 -4.33
CA PHE A 173 -9.67 -6.96 -3.70
C PHE A 173 -10.67 -7.98 -3.14
N ASP A 174 -10.39 -9.28 -3.34
CA ASP A 174 -11.18 -10.38 -2.80
C ASP A 174 -10.91 -10.61 -1.32
N ASP A 175 -9.70 -10.27 -0.89
CA ASP A 175 -9.23 -10.50 0.48
C ASP A 175 -8.28 -9.37 0.91
N PHE A 176 -8.46 -8.89 2.13
CA PHE A 176 -7.63 -7.87 2.77
C PHE A 176 -7.22 -8.30 4.16
N TYR A 177 -5.92 -8.22 4.46
CA TYR A 177 -5.35 -8.48 5.76
C TYR A 177 -4.26 -7.46 6.07
N GLY A 178 -4.55 -6.50 6.96
CA GLY A 178 -3.63 -5.40 7.21
C GLY A 178 -4.22 -4.28 8.06
N PHE A 179 -3.72 -3.07 7.92
CA PHE A 179 -4.30 -1.89 8.56
C PHE A 179 -4.62 -0.79 7.53
N LEU A 180 -5.64 0.02 7.84
CA LEU A 180 -6.12 1.03 6.88
C LEU A 180 -5.26 2.29 6.84
N SER A 181 -4.60 2.65 7.93
CA SER A 181 -3.81 3.87 8.05
C SER A 181 -2.30 3.61 7.88
N VAL A 182 -1.47 4.26 8.64
CA VAL A 182 -0.01 4.17 8.63
C VAL A 182 0.52 3.76 10.01
N SER A 183 1.70 3.15 10.07
CA SER A 183 2.23 2.52 11.29
C SER A 183 2.37 3.48 12.48
N ASP A 184 2.86 4.69 12.24
CA ASP A 184 3.02 5.73 13.27
C ASP A 184 1.71 6.12 13.94
N MET A 185 0.58 6.05 13.22
CA MET A 185 -0.75 6.28 13.80
C MET A 185 -1.10 5.26 14.90
N TYR A 186 -0.49 4.07 14.88
CA TYR A 186 -0.69 3.03 15.89
C TYR A 186 0.30 3.13 17.04
N THR A 187 1.47 3.73 16.83
CA THR A 187 2.55 3.84 17.83
C THR A 187 2.56 5.17 18.58
N GLU A 188 2.31 6.29 17.90
CA GLU A 188 2.39 7.64 18.46
C GLU A 188 1.60 7.82 19.76
N TRP A 189 0.41 7.22 19.87
CA TRP A 189 -0.39 7.33 21.08
C TRP A 189 0.06 6.37 22.20
N ARG A 190 0.95 5.43 21.89
CA ARG A 190 1.50 4.46 22.84
C ARG A 190 2.89 4.81 23.31
N ASP A 191 3.62 5.61 22.52
CA ASP A 191 4.96 6.06 22.85
C ASP A 191 5.01 7.59 23.00
N PRO A 192 4.74 8.08 24.22
CA PRO A 192 4.71 9.51 24.51
C PRO A 192 6.07 10.21 24.37
N TYR A 193 7.16 9.47 24.18
CA TYR A 193 8.50 10.05 23.98
C TYR A 193 8.68 10.58 22.57
N PHE A 194 8.00 10.02 21.58
CA PHE A 194 8.17 10.42 20.19
C PHE A 194 7.35 11.68 19.84
N PHE A 195 6.08 11.72 20.21
CA PHE A 195 5.17 12.82 19.81
C PHE A 195 4.16 13.17 20.90
N PRO A 196 4.62 13.77 22.03
CA PRO A 196 3.70 14.06 23.14
C PRO A 196 2.54 14.99 22.75
N GLU A 197 2.77 15.93 21.80
CA GLU A 197 1.71 16.84 21.36
C GLU A 197 0.62 16.11 20.56
N ILE A 198 0.98 15.08 19.80
CA ILE A 198 0.05 14.30 18.99
C ILE A 198 -0.70 13.30 19.87
N VAL A 199 0.01 12.63 20.77
CA VAL A 199 -0.57 11.61 21.69
C VAL A 199 -1.76 12.18 22.45
N TYR A 200 -1.68 13.44 22.88
CA TYR A 200 -2.73 14.10 23.66
C TYR A 200 -3.63 15.01 22.82
N SER A 201 -3.55 14.98 21.49
CA SER A 201 -4.44 15.79 20.66
C SER A 201 -5.87 15.27 20.74
N LYS A 202 -6.83 16.21 20.83
CA LYS A 202 -8.26 15.89 20.86
C LYS A 202 -8.69 15.14 19.59
N ALA A 203 -8.25 15.60 18.43
CA ALA A 203 -8.61 14.98 17.14
C ALA A 203 -8.19 13.51 17.08
N ARG A 204 -7.01 13.18 17.59
CA ARG A 204 -6.54 11.81 17.62
C ARG A 204 -7.31 10.94 18.62
N THR A 205 -7.55 11.46 19.81
CA THR A 205 -8.35 10.74 20.82
C THR A 205 -9.73 10.41 20.25
N GLU A 206 -10.41 11.39 19.65
CA GLU A 206 -11.69 11.17 19.00
C GLU A 206 -11.62 10.15 17.86
N TRP A 207 -10.58 10.19 17.03
CA TRP A 207 -10.37 9.22 15.94
C TRP A 207 -10.21 7.79 16.46
N VAL A 208 -9.39 7.61 17.50
CA VAL A 208 -9.17 6.29 18.13
C VAL A 208 -10.43 5.77 18.83
N GLU A 209 -11.21 6.64 19.47
CA GLU A 209 -12.42 6.25 20.21
C GLU A 209 -13.61 5.95 19.29
N ASN A 210 -13.74 6.68 18.19
CA ASN A 210 -14.90 6.60 17.29
C ASN A 210 -14.79 5.47 16.24
N GLN A 211 -13.61 4.92 16.03
CA GLN A 211 -13.37 3.88 15.03
C GLN A 211 -12.63 2.69 15.67
N PRO A 212 -13.31 1.61 16.04
CA PRO A 212 -12.68 0.47 16.74
C PRO A 212 -11.47 -0.08 16.00
N PHE A 213 -11.55 -0.19 14.66
CA PHE A 213 -10.47 -0.71 13.83
C PHE A 213 -9.24 0.20 13.74
N ASN A 214 -9.28 1.43 14.26
CA ASN A 214 -8.13 2.33 14.31
C ASN A 214 -7.07 1.94 15.36
N LYS A 215 -7.35 0.93 16.17
CA LYS A 215 -6.38 0.34 17.12
C LYS A 215 -5.83 -0.99 16.65
N SER A 216 -6.43 -1.57 15.62
CA SER A 216 -6.21 -2.97 15.25
C SER A 216 -5.79 -3.09 13.80
N PHE A 217 -5.05 -4.12 13.47
CA PHE A 217 -5.08 -4.59 12.11
C PHE A 217 -6.31 -5.48 11.92
N VAL A 218 -6.77 -5.55 10.68
CA VAL A 218 -8.10 -6.03 10.34
C VAL A 218 -8.05 -7.03 9.20
N HIS A 219 -9.13 -7.79 9.04
CA HIS A 219 -9.38 -8.67 7.91
C HIS A 219 -10.73 -8.34 7.30
N ALA A 220 -10.84 -8.46 5.98
CA ALA A 220 -12.11 -8.38 5.26
C ALA A 220 -12.07 -9.17 3.96
N GLU A 221 -13.22 -9.76 3.60
CA GLU A 221 -13.45 -10.36 2.29
C GLU A 221 -14.25 -9.38 1.41
N ARG A 222 -14.21 -9.56 0.09
CA ARG A 222 -14.86 -8.70 -0.91
C ARG A 222 -16.29 -8.32 -0.51
N GLY A 223 -16.54 -7.03 -0.44
CA GLY A 223 -17.86 -6.46 -0.11
C GLY A 223 -18.30 -6.65 1.34
N GLY A 224 -17.49 -7.29 2.16
CA GLY A 224 -17.76 -7.52 3.58
C GLY A 224 -17.32 -6.37 4.48
N ASP A 225 -17.70 -6.45 5.74
CA ASP A 225 -17.28 -5.53 6.78
C ASP A 225 -15.88 -5.88 7.30
N LEU A 226 -15.20 -4.88 7.86
CA LEU A 226 -13.92 -5.09 8.55
C LEU A 226 -14.12 -5.90 9.84
N THR A 227 -13.28 -6.88 10.04
CA THR A 227 -13.18 -7.65 11.30
C THR A 227 -11.84 -7.35 11.95
N GLU A 228 -11.88 -6.93 13.22
CA GLU A 228 -10.65 -6.76 14.00
C GLU A 228 -9.95 -8.10 14.20
N VAL A 229 -8.65 -8.15 13.94
CA VAL A 229 -7.83 -9.34 14.19
C VAL A 229 -7.14 -9.22 15.53
N GLU A 230 -6.39 -8.13 15.73
CA GLU A 230 -5.64 -7.89 16.97
C GLU A 230 -5.30 -6.41 17.11
N GLU A 231 -5.31 -5.92 18.36
CA GLU A 231 -4.85 -4.56 18.66
C GLU A 231 -3.36 -4.39 18.40
N VAL A 232 -3.00 -3.37 17.62
CA VAL A 232 -1.61 -3.09 17.27
C VAL A 232 -0.91 -2.41 18.44
N THR A 233 -0.17 -3.20 19.22
CA THR A 233 0.80 -2.73 20.22
C THR A 233 2.20 -2.64 19.62
N ILE A 234 3.17 -2.04 20.28
CA ILE A 234 4.56 -2.00 19.79
C ILE A 234 5.12 -3.41 19.55
N PRO A 235 4.96 -4.40 20.47
CA PRO A 235 5.33 -5.78 20.20
C PRO A 235 4.63 -6.37 18.97
N VAL A 236 3.32 -6.19 18.83
CA VAL A 236 2.56 -6.68 17.67
C VAL A 236 3.06 -6.00 16.39
N LEU A 237 3.31 -4.68 16.45
CA LEU A 237 3.81 -3.94 15.29
C LEU A 237 5.12 -4.51 14.75
N SER A 238 6.02 -4.94 15.64
CA SER A 238 7.31 -5.54 15.24
C SER A 238 7.17 -6.91 14.55
N GLU A 239 6.03 -7.59 14.71
CA GLU A 239 5.76 -8.88 14.09
C GLU A 239 5.00 -8.79 12.77
N LEU A 240 4.37 -7.62 12.47
CA LEU A 240 3.40 -7.52 11.38
C LEU A 240 3.97 -7.88 10.02
N ASP A 241 5.16 -7.41 9.65
CA ASP A 241 5.74 -7.71 8.33
C ASP A 241 5.99 -9.22 8.15
N GLN A 242 6.38 -9.94 9.21
CA GLN A 242 6.52 -11.39 9.17
C GLN A 242 5.16 -12.10 9.07
N ARG A 243 4.17 -11.69 9.86
CA ARG A 243 2.81 -12.25 9.79
C ARG A 243 2.18 -12.01 8.42
N TRP A 244 2.37 -10.83 7.84
CA TRP A 244 1.89 -10.50 6.50
C TRP A 244 2.60 -11.31 5.41
N CYS A 245 3.90 -11.56 5.58
CA CYS A 245 4.64 -12.46 4.70
C CYS A 245 4.06 -13.87 4.74
N GLU A 246 3.83 -14.43 5.93
CA GLU A 246 3.21 -15.75 6.10
C GLU A 246 1.82 -15.84 5.47
N TYR A 247 1.01 -14.79 5.62
CA TYR A 247 -0.31 -14.71 5.02
C TYR A 247 -0.24 -14.68 3.48
N SER A 248 0.70 -13.92 2.93
CA SER A 248 0.97 -13.87 1.49
C SER A 248 1.50 -15.19 0.94
N GLU A 249 2.40 -15.87 1.66
CA GLU A 249 2.88 -17.20 1.27
C GLU A 249 1.75 -18.24 1.25
N ALA A 250 0.88 -18.23 2.26
CA ALA A 250 -0.27 -19.14 2.29
C ALA A 250 -1.20 -18.90 1.08
N PHE A 251 -1.39 -17.65 0.69
CA PHE A 251 -2.13 -17.32 -0.52
C PHE A 251 -1.44 -17.85 -1.78
N ILE A 252 -0.15 -17.57 -1.97
CA ILE A 252 0.61 -18.05 -3.13
C ILE A 252 0.55 -19.57 -3.21
N ARG A 253 0.75 -20.28 -2.09
CA ARG A 253 0.67 -21.77 -2.06
C ARG A 253 -0.72 -22.29 -2.43
N ARG A 254 -1.78 -21.63 -1.97
CA ARG A 254 -3.17 -21.95 -2.34
C ARG A 254 -3.40 -21.75 -3.83
N MET A 255 -2.94 -20.63 -4.39
CA MET A 255 -3.12 -20.31 -5.80
C MET A 255 -2.25 -21.14 -6.74
N ALA A 256 -1.08 -21.61 -6.29
CA ALA A 256 -0.16 -22.42 -7.10
C ALA A 256 -0.75 -23.77 -7.55
N GLY A 257 -1.77 -24.28 -6.85
CA GLY A 257 -2.49 -25.51 -7.22
C GLY A 257 -3.70 -25.28 -8.14
N GLY A 258 -4.05 -24.04 -8.44
CA GLY A 258 -5.21 -23.66 -9.24
C GLY A 258 -4.90 -23.25 -10.67
N ASP A 259 -5.96 -22.98 -11.41
CA ASP A 259 -5.86 -22.51 -12.81
C ASP A 259 -6.07 -20.99 -12.95
N GLU A 260 -6.57 -20.33 -11.92
CA GLU A 260 -6.86 -18.92 -11.91
C GLU A 260 -5.58 -18.09 -11.69
N PRO A 261 -5.35 -17.03 -12.49
CA PRO A 261 -4.27 -16.11 -12.21
C PRO A 261 -4.59 -15.26 -10.98
N PHE A 262 -3.57 -14.71 -10.34
CA PHE A 262 -3.77 -13.88 -9.16
C PHE A 262 -2.98 -12.57 -9.18
N LEU A 263 -3.51 -11.59 -8.43
CA LEU A 263 -2.83 -10.38 -8.01
C LEU A 263 -2.60 -10.45 -6.49
N LEU A 264 -1.36 -10.42 -6.07
CA LEU A 264 -0.97 -10.18 -4.69
C LEU A 264 -0.37 -8.77 -4.59
N TYR A 265 -1.00 -7.90 -3.81
CA TYR A 265 -0.51 -6.57 -3.46
C TYR A 265 -0.06 -6.58 -2.00
N HIS A 266 1.24 -6.87 -1.80
CA HIS A 266 1.88 -6.97 -0.49
C HIS A 266 2.57 -5.66 -0.14
N ASN A 267 2.10 -5.00 0.91
CA ASN A 267 2.56 -3.70 1.36
C ASN A 267 3.21 -3.84 2.73
N THR A 268 4.51 -3.60 2.81
CA THR A 268 5.19 -3.67 4.09
C THR A 268 4.88 -2.45 4.97
N ARG A 269 5.08 -2.61 6.25
CA ARG A 269 5.13 -1.52 7.21
C ARG A 269 6.54 -0.90 7.29
N GLY A 270 7.54 -1.75 7.36
CA GLY A 270 8.96 -1.33 7.32
C GLY A 270 9.33 -0.84 5.91
N ALA A 271 10.19 0.13 5.72
CA ALA A 271 11.02 0.84 6.68
C ALA A 271 10.50 2.26 7.02
N HIS A 272 9.18 2.47 6.96
CA HIS A 272 8.58 3.70 7.47
C HIS A 272 9.04 3.95 8.91
N PHE A 273 9.22 5.22 9.29
CA PHE A 273 9.68 5.55 10.62
C PHE A 273 8.74 5.00 11.70
N ASP A 274 9.27 4.91 12.93
CA ASP A 274 9.02 3.95 13.95
C ASP A 274 9.47 2.57 13.53
N ASN A 275 10.79 2.44 13.29
CA ASN A 275 11.37 1.18 12.89
C ASN A 275 11.47 0.23 14.09
N TYR A 276 10.55 -0.71 14.12
CA TYR A 276 10.53 -1.85 15.06
C TYR A 276 10.71 -3.14 14.24
N PRO A 277 11.95 -3.55 13.94
CA PRO A 277 12.18 -4.82 13.25
C PRO A 277 11.72 -5.97 14.14
N HIS A 278 11.34 -7.07 13.52
CA HIS A 278 11.07 -8.31 14.24
C HIS A 278 12.27 -8.71 15.09
N GLU A 279 12.03 -9.32 16.26
CA GLU A 279 13.08 -9.63 17.23
C GLU A 279 14.27 -10.41 16.65
N SER A 280 14.03 -11.31 15.68
CA SER A 280 15.08 -12.07 14.99
C SER A 280 16.00 -11.23 14.10
N PHE A 281 15.60 -10.00 13.78
CA PHE A 281 16.38 -9.04 12.99
C PHE A 281 16.98 -7.92 13.82
N LEU A 282 16.59 -7.80 15.08
CA LEU A 282 17.09 -6.72 15.95
C LEU A 282 18.61 -6.82 16.13
N GLY A 283 19.33 -5.77 15.74
CA GLY A 283 20.77 -5.67 15.84
C GLY A 283 21.56 -6.56 14.88
N VAL A 284 20.93 -7.11 13.83
CA VAL A 284 21.65 -7.96 12.83
C VAL A 284 22.45 -7.14 11.84
N SER A 285 22.04 -5.89 11.55
CA SER A 285 22.76 -5.04 10.61
C SER A 285 24.16 -4.70 11.14
N PRO A 286 25.18 -4.58 10.28
CA PRO A 286 26.48 -4.05 10.67
C PRO A 286 26.41 -2.68 11.32
N ALA A 287 25.46 -1.86 10.90
CA ALA A 287 25.22 -0.52 11.45
C ALA A 287 24.59 -0.54 12.86
N LYS A 288 24.02 -1.68 13.31
CA LYS A 288 23.29 -1.80 14.58
C LYS A 288 22.19 -0.75 14.72
N HIS A 289 21.51 -0.44 13.63
CA HIS A 289 20.49 0.60 13.56
C HIS A 289 19.14 -0.01 13.17
N PRO A 290 18.04 0.28 13.88
CA PRO A 290 16.73 -0.36 13.62
C PRO A 290 16.25 -0.25 12.17
N TYR A 291 16.44 0.90 11.52
CA TYR A 291 16.12 1.07 10.11
C TYR A 291 16.89 0.08 9.20
N LYS A 292 18.20 -0.13 9.46
CA LYS A 292 19.01 -1.06 8.67
C LYS A 292 18.69 -2.52 8.97
N ASP A 293 18.31 -2.81 10.21
CA ASP A 293 17.77 -4.11 10.59
C ASP A 293 16.47 -4.42 9.84
N THR A 294 15.58 -3.43 9.74
CA THR A 294 14.33 -3.53 8.96
C THR A 294 14.61 -3.74 7.46
N ILE A 295 15.60 -3.07 6.86
CA ILE A 295 15.97 -3.32 5.45
C ILE A 295 16.40 -4.77 5.23
N ILE A 296 17.15 -5.37 6.16
CA ILE A 296 17.54 -6.79 6.10
C ILE A 296 16.31 -7.70 6.25
N GLU A 297 15.40 -7.34 7.13
CA GLU A 297 14.12 -8.05 7.28
C GLU A 297 13.31 -8.03 5.99
N LEU A 298 13.14 -6.87 5.36
CA LEU A 298 12.42 -6.73 4.09
C LEU A 298 13.08 -7.53 2.95
N ASP A 299 14.41 -7.55 2.89
CA ASP A 299 15.14 -8.40 1.95
C ASP A 299 14.85 -9.89 2.18
N SER A 300 14.78 -10.31 3.44
CA SER A 300 14.40 -11.69 3.81
C SER A 300 12.99 -12.05 3.35
N ILE A 301 12.03 -11.12 3.50
CA ILE A 301 10.64 -11.31 3.04
C ILE A 301 10.59 -11.51 1.52
N VAL A 302 11.33 -10.73 0.75
CA VAL A 302 11.43 -10.91 -0.72
C VAL A 302 12.08 -12.25 -1.09
N GLY A 303 12.95 -12.78 -0.23
CA GLY A 303 13.63 -14.05 -0.43
C GLY A 303 12.75 -15.30 -0.21
N ARG A 304 11.67 -15.14 0.53
CA ARG A 304 10.70 -16.21 0.85
C ARG A 304 9.70 -16.41 -0.26
#